data_67e82d7f3882555f341305d29dc661ac
#
_entry.id   67e82d7f3882555f341305d29dc661ac
#
_cell.length_a   1.000
_cell.length_b   1.000
_cell.length_c   1.000
_cell.angle_alpha   90.00
_cell.angle_beta   90.00
_cell.angle_gamma   90.00
#
_symmetry.space_group_name_H-M   'P 1'
#
loop_
_entity.id
_entity.type
_entity.pdbx_description
1 polymer ?
#
loop_
_entity_poly.entity_id
_entity_poly.type
_entity_poly.pdbx_seq_one_letter_code
_entity_poly.pdbx_strand_id
1 'polypeptide(L)'
;PDGFVIEYHVAGGHNAPPRSKNAIDDNGEAIYNELDTPNLEKIFASGSPFWLAGGYATPAKVKEAISFGAQGVQVGSLFALANESGFTTENRSSILTSLADPTMRVMTDASASPTGFPFKVIQNNQTLSNESLYAERTRICDLGYLRTMFQREKGGIGYRCPAEPLDNYEFKNGQVDQALGSKCLCNALMADIGLGQSRPDGRTEISLLTF
;
A
#
# COMPACT_ATOMS: atom_id res chain seq x y z
N PRO A 1 25.00 -4.12 1.08
CA PRO A 1 23.94 -4.69 1.91
C PRO A 1 24.34 -6.09 2.38
N ASP A 2 23.89 -6.50 3.55
CA ASP A 2 24.20 -7.80 4.14
C ASP A 2 23.28 -8.92 3.61
N GLY A 3 22.23 -8.55 2.89
CA GLY A 3 21.28 -9.45 2.25
C GLY A 3 20.11 -8.71 1.63
N PHE A 4 19.14 -9.45 1.10
CA PHE A 4 17.97 -8.91 0.39
C PHE A 4 16.67 -9.56 0.87
N VAL A 5 15.61 -8.79 0.96
CA VAL A 5 14.24 -9.31 1.03
C VAL A 5 13.67 -9.29 -0.39
N ILE A 6 13.29 -10.47 -0.88
CA ILE A 6 12.71 -10.63 -2.21
C ILE A 6 11.19 -10.71 -2.04
N GLU A 7 10.52 -9.70 -2.54
CA GLU A 7 9.10 -9.53 -2.34
C GLU A 7 8.31 -9.86 -3.60
N TYR A 8 7.33 -10.75 -3.45
CA TYR A 8 6.38 -11.07 -4.52
C TYR A 8 5.24 -10.05 -4.54
N HIS A 9 4.61 -9.89 -5.70
CA HIS A 9 3.46 -8.99 -5.89
C HIS A 9 2.24 -9.32 -5.01
N VAL A 10 2.20 -10.48 -4.36
CA VAL A 10 1.17 -10.86 -3.38
C VAL A 10 1.48 -10.36 -1.96
N ALA A 11 2.62 -9.71 -1.75
CA ALA A 11 2.93 -9.06 -0.48
C ALA A 11 1.98 -7.89 -0.21
N GLY A 12 1.75 -7.59 1.06
CA GLY A 12 0.94 -6.45 1.49
C GLY A 12 1.64 -5.10 1.26
N GLY A 13 0.89 -4.01 1.40
CA GLY A 13 1.43 -2.65 1.25
C GLY A 13 1.76 -2.29 -0.19
N HIS A 14 2.89 -1.60 -0.40
CA HIS A 14 3.35 -1.21 -1.73
C HIS A 14 3.94 -2.38 -2.49
N ASN A 15 3.63 -2.47 -3.78
CA ASN A 15 4.22 -3.43 -4.69
C ASN A 15 5.01 -2.74 -5.80
N ALA A 16 6.01 -3.42 -6.37
CA ALA A 16 6.63 -2.95 -7.61
C ALA A 16 5.57 -2.88 -8.72
N PRO A 17 5.63 -1.88 -9.63
CA PRO A 17 4.75 -1.84 -10.77
C PRO A 17 4.92 -3.08 -11.65
N PRO A 18 3.83 -3.58 -12.28
CA PRO A 18 3.93 -4.67 -13.25
C PRO A 18 4.91 -4.34 -14.38
N ARG A 19 5.64 -5.34 -14.85
CA ARG A 19 6.63 -5.19 -15.94
C ARG A 19 6.02 -5.20 -17.33
N SER A 20 4.80 -5.69 -17.45
CA SER A 20 4.04 -5.69 -18.71
C SER A 20 3.49 -4.31 -19.05
N LYS A 21 3.38 -4.00 -20.35
CA LYS A 21 2.66 -2.81 -20.81
C LYS A 21 1.15 -3.01 -20.61
N ASN A 22 0.43 -1.93 -20.29
CA ASN A 22 -1.04 -1.92 -20.07
C ASN A 22 -1.47 -2.94 -19.01
N ALA A 23 -0.70 -3.08 -17.97
CA ALA A 23 -0.95 -4.03 -16.89
C ALA A 23 -1.79 -3.43 -15.75
N ILE A 24 -2.81 -2.65 -16.11
CA ILE A 24 -3.84 -2.13 -15.20
C ILE A 24 -5.18 -2.44 -15.86
N ASP A 25 -6.11 -3.02 -15.11
CA ASP A 25 -7.45 -3.33 -15.59
C ASP A 25 -8.38 -2.10 -15.56
N ASP A 26 -9.62 -2.27 -16.08
CA ASP A 26 -10.62 -1.20 -16.13
C ASP A 26 -11.06 -0.71 -14.72
N ASN A 27 -10.77 -1.46 -13.67
CA ASN A 27 -11.03 -1.08 -12.28
C ASN A 27 -9.85 -0.38 -11.61
N GLY A 28 -8.72 -0.19 -12.32
CA GLY A 28 -7.49 0.39 -11.77
C GLY A 28 -6.63 -0.60 -10.98
N GLU A 29 -6.87 -1.90 -11.08
CA GLU A 29 -6.08 -2.93 -10.43
C GLU A 29 -4.86 -3.31 -11.26
N ALA A 30 -3.70 -3.39 -10.61
CA ALA A 30 -2.46 -3.83 -11.23
C ALA A 30 -2.49 -5.34 -11.53
N ILE A 31 -2.19 -5.71 -12.79
CA ILE A 31 -2.19 -7.09 -13.29
C ILE A 31 -0.75 -7.59 -13.37
N TYR A 32 -0.45 -8.65 -12.65
CA TYR A 32 0.86 -9.30 -12.63
C TYR A 32 0.84 -10.62 -13.40
N ASN A 33 1.99 -11.01 -13.92
CA ASN A 33 2.18 -12.25 -14.65
C ASN A 33 3.57 -12.86 -14.40
N GLU A 34 3.97 -13.85 -15.19
CA GLU A 34 5.24 -14.56 -15.01
C GLU A 34 6.48 -13.66 -15.08
N LEU A 35 6.43 -12.53 -15.82
CA LEU A 35 7.54 -11.58 -15.87
C LEU A 35 7.80 -10.90 -14.52
N ASP A 36 6.79 -10.86 -13.65
CA ASP A 36 6.86 -10.25 -12.32
C ASP A 36 7.32 -11.23 -11.25
N THR A 37 7.45 -12.52 -11.60
CA THR A 37 7.92 -13.56 -10.68
C THR A 37 9.44 -13.48 -10.53
N PRO A 38 9.96 -13.37 -9.30
CA PRO A 38 11.41 -13.38 -9.06
C PRO A 38 12.07 -14.68 -9.52
N ASN A 39 13.21 -14.57 -10.20
CA ASN A 39 14.02 -15.72 -10.56
C ASN A 39 14.90 -16.13 -9.37
N LEU A 40 14.43 -17.09 -8.57
CA LEU A 40 15.13 -17.52 -7.35
C LEU A 40 16.47 -18.19 -7.63
N GLU A 41 16.64 -18.87 -8.76
CA GLU A 41 17.93 -19.47 -9.12
C GLU A 41 19.02 -18.41 -9.30
N LYS A 42 18.70 -17.31 -10.01
CA LYS A 42 19.63 -16.18 -10.16
C LYS A 42 19.93 -15.48 -8.84
N ILE A 43 18.94 -15.38 -7.96
CA ILE A 43 19.10 -14.78 -6.64
C ILE A 43 20.02 -15.65 -5.79
N PHE A 44 19.79 -16.94 -5.73
CA PHE A 44 20.62 -17.89 -5.02
C PHE A 44 22.07 -17.88 -5.57
N ALA A 45 22.23 -17.87 -6.89
CA ALA A 45 23.53 -17.84 -7.55
C ALA A 45 24.34 -16.55 -7.28
N SER A 46 23.70 -15.48 -6.78
CA SER A 46 24.42 -14.26 -6.37
C SER A 46 25.29 -14.45 -5.13
N GLY A 47 25.05 -15.52 -4.37
CA GLY A 47 25.77 -15.82 -3.12
C GLY A 47 25.41 -14.92 -1.94
N SER A 48 24.47 -13.97 -2.13
CA SER A 48 24.02 -13.07 -1.06
C SER A 48 22.90 -13.72 -0.25
N PRO A 49 22.86 -13.55 1.09
CA PRO A 49 21.74 -13.97 1.91
C PRO A 49 20.44 -13.31 1.44
N PHE A 50 19.34 -14.06 1.42
CA PHE A 50 18.03 -13.50 1.07
C PHE A 50 16.90 -14.12 1.88
N TRP A 51 15.81 -13.38 1.99
CA TRP A 51 14.53 -13.76 2.59
C TRP A 51 13.43 -13.62 1.56
N LEU A 52 12.38 -14.44 1.65
CA LEU A 52 11.23 -14.35 0.76
C LEU A 52 10.04 -13.72 1.47
N ALA A 53 9.34 -12.81 0.80
CA ALA A 53 8.15 -12.13 1.28
C ALA A 53 6.98 -12.26 0.28
N GLY A 54 5.75 -12.19 0.79
CA GLY A 54 4.53 -12.36 0.00
C GLY A 54 4.06 -13.81 -0.08
N GLY A 55 3.03 -14.14 0.70
CA GLY A 55 2.41 -15.47 0.70
C GLY A 55 3.16 -16.58 1.45
N TYR A 56 4.17 -16.26 2.24
CA TYR A 56 5.01 -17.23 2.96
C TYR A 56 4.60 -17.47 4.41
N ALA A 57 3.38 -17.15 4.83
CA ALA A 57 2.92 -17.20 6.21
C ALA A 57 2.52 -18.62 6.71
N THR A 58 2.75 -19.69 5.95
CA THR A 58 2.42 -21.05 6.37
C THR A 58 3.67 -21.91 6.59
N PRO A 59 3.64 -22.92 7.48
CA PRO A 59 4.78 -23.83 7.71
C PRO A 59 5.29 -24.50 6.44
N ALA A 60 4.40 -24.84 5.50
CA ALA A 60 4.77 -25.45 4.23
C ALA A 60 5.55 -24.45 3.36
N LYS A 61 5.09 -23.19 3.27
CA LYS A 61 5.76 -22.14 2.51
C LYS A 61 7.09 -21.72 3.13
N VAL A 62 7.21 -21.72 4.44
CA VAL A 62 8.51 -21.51 5.12
C VAL A 62 9.51 -22.60 4.72
N LYS A 63 9.10 -23.89 4.76
CA LYS A 63 9.94 -25.00 4.32
C LYS A 63 10.34 -24.89 2.85
N GLU A 64 9.42 -24.51 1.99
CA GLU A 64 9.67 -24.24 0.58
C GLU A 64 10.72 -23.13 0.41
N ALA A 65 10.59 -22.01 1.09
CA ALA A 65 11.56 -20.91 1.04
C ALA A 65 12.97 -21.38 1.45
N ILE A 66 13.08 -22.11 2.54
CA ILE A 66 14.35 -22.67 3.00
C ILE A 66 14.94 -23.64 1.96
N SER A 67 14.11 -24.47 1.31
CA SER A 67 14.57 -25.39 0.26
C SER A 67 15.14 -24.67 -0.98
N PHE A 68 14.73 -23.44 -1.23
CA PHE A 68 15.32 -22.57 -2.27
C PHE A 68 16.59 -21.85 -1.81
N GLY A 69 17.05 -22.07 -0.58
CA GLY A 69 18.25 -21.44 -0.03
C GLY A 69 18.02 -20.09 0.65
N ALA A 70 16.77 -19.70 0.86
CA ALA A 70 16.46 -18.50 1.64
C ALA A 70 16.86 -18.70 3.11
N GLN A 71 17.30 -17.63 3.77
CA GLN A 71 17.62 -17.63 5.21
C GLN A 71 16.35 -17.65 6.07
N GLY A 72 15.20 -17.30 5.50
CA GLY A 72 13.92 -17.23 6.18
C GLY A 72 12.86 -16.55 5.32
N VAL A 73 11.79 -16.10 5.97
CA VAL A 73 10.67 -15.40 5.33
C VAL A 73 10.35 -14.10 6.06
N GLN A 74 9.76 -13.14 5.34
CA GLN A 74 9.12 -11.96 5.91
C GLN A 74 7.61 -12.16 5.85
N VAL A 75 6.93 -11.96 6.98
CA VAL A 75 5.48 -12.12 7.11
C VAL A 75 4.89 -10.83 7.69
N GLY A 76 3.96 -10.21 7.00
CA GLY A 76 3.26 -8.98 7.41
C GLY A 76 1.82 -9.25 7.83
N SER A 77 0.96 -9.64 6.88
CA SER A 77 -0.51 -9.70 7.05
C SER A 77 -0.95 -10.56 8.24
N LEU A 78 -0.30 -11.70 8.48
CA LEU A 78 -0.64 -12.57 9.62
C LEU A 78 -0.40 -11.85 10.96
N PHE A 79 0.70 -11.14 11.09
CA PHE A 79 1.01 -10.37 12.30
C PHE A 79 0.16 -9.11 12.42
N ALA A 80 -0.23 -8.48 11.30
CA ALA A 80 -1.15 -7.36 11.31
C ALA A 80 -2.52 -7.73 11.93
N LEU A 81 -2.93 -8.99 11.82
CA LEU A 81 -4.18 -9.50 12.39
C LEU A 81 -4.04 -10.09 13.81
N ALA A 82 -2.83 -10.17 14.35
CA ALA A 82 -2.61 -10.61 15.72
C ALA A 82 -3.22 -9.64 16.75
N ASN A 83 -3.52 -10.14 17.95
CA ASN A 83 -4.07 -9.30 19.01
C ASN A 83 -3.13 -8.18 19.44
N GLU A 84 -1.84 -8.41 19.33
CA GLU A 84 -0.75 -7.49 19.67
C GLU A 84 -0.41 -6.50 18.55
N SER A 85 -1.11 -6.57 17.42
CA SER A 85 -0.88 -5.63 16.31
C SER A 85 -1.31 -4.21 16.67
N GLY A 86 -0.84 -3.25 15.90
CA GLY A 86 -1.22 -1.85 16.06
C GLY A 86 -2.61 -1.49 15.55
N PHE A 87 -3.31 -2.37 14.81
CA PHE A 87 -4.67 -2.10 14.36
C PHE A 87 -5.62 -1.85 15.53
N THR A 88 -6.57 -0.90 15.35
CA THR A 88 -7.67 -0.78 16.30
C THR A 88 -8.46 -2.08 16.35
N THR A 89 -9.10 -2.33 17.50
CA THR A 89 -9.93 -3.53 17.67
C THR A 89 -11.05 -3.59 16.63
N GLU A 90 -11.63 -2.44 16.28
CA GLU A 90 -12.71 -2.28 15.30
C GLU A 90 -12.21 -2.67 13.91
N ASN A 91 -11.10 -2.10 13.46
CA ASN A 91 -10.51 -2.37 12.14
C ASN A 91 -10.12 -3.85 12.02
N ARG A 92 -9.42 -4.38 13.03
CA ARG A 92 -9.03 -5.79 13.05
C ARG A 92 -10.25 -6.72 13.01
N SER A 93 -11.27 -6.46 13.82
CA SER A 93 -12.49 -7.26 13.86
C SER A 93 -13.25 -7.18 12.53
N SER A 94 -13.32 -6.00 11.91
CA SER A 94 -13.91 -5.81 10.60
C SER A 94 -13.21 -6.67 9.54
N ILE A 95 -11.88 -6.66 9.50
CA ILE A 95 -11.10 -7.49 8.57
C ILE A 95 -11.36 -8.98 8.84
N LEU A 96 -11.24 -9.43 10.09
CA LEU A 96 -11.43 -10.84 10.45
C LEU A 96 -12.85 -11.35 10.11
N THR A 97 -13.87 -10.51 10.31
CA THR A 97 -15.24 -10.82 9.91
C THR A 97 -15.37 -10.92 8.39
N SER A 98 -14.74 -10.00 7.66
CA SER A 98 -14.76 -9.99 6.19
C SER A 98 -14.05 -11.21 5.58
N LEU A 99 -13.07 -11.80 6.25
CA LEU A 99 -12.39 -13.02 5.76
C LEU A 99 -13.34 -14.21 5.64
N ALA A 100 -14.46 -14.23 6.34
CA ALA A 100 -15.51 -15.25 6.19
C ALA A 100 -16.44 -15.01 4.99
N ASP A 101 -16.40 -13.82 4.40
CA ASP A 101 -17.18 -13.45 3.21
C ASP A 101 -16.41 -13.81 1.93
N PRO A 102 -16.95 -14.70 1.08
CA PRO A 102 -16.30 -15.07 -0.18
C PRO A 102 -16.16 -13.90 -1.17
N THR A 103 -16.85 -12.79 -0.94
CA THR A 103 -16.75 -11.57 -1.78
C THR A 103 -15.67 -10.61 -1.30
N MET A 104 -15.06 -10.88 -0.15
CA MET A 104 -13.95 -10.08 0.38
C MET A 104 -12.81 -10.03 -0.63
N ARG A 105 -12.34 -8.83 -0.90
CA ARG A 105 -11.30 -8.60 -1.91
C ARG A 105 -10.19 -7.70 -1.35
N VAL A 106 -8.96 -8.05 -1.67
CA VAL A 106 -7.78 -7.18 -1.53
C VAL A 106 -7.37 -6.77 -2.93
N MET A 107 -7.52 -5.51 -3.26
CA MET A 107 -7.19 -4.94 -4.56
C MET A 107 -5.74 -4.43 -4.55
N THR A 108 -5.00 -4.65 -5.62
CA THR A 108 -3.73 -3.95 -5.85
C THR A 108 -4.00 -2.69 -6.65
N ASP A 109 -4.40 -1.62 -5.94
CA ASP A 109 -4.81 -0.34 -6.53
C ASP A 109 -3.58 0.41 -7.07
N ALA A 110 -3.56 0.66 -8.39
CA ALA A 110 -2.44 1.31 -9.07
C ALA A 110 -2.36 2.82 -8.79
N SER A 111 -3.44 3.43 -8.29
CA SER A 111 -3.56 4.88 -8.07
C SER A 111 -3.61 5.29 -6.60
N ALA A 112 -3.94 4.36 -5.69
CA ALA A 112 -4.16 4.69 -4.28
C ALA A 112 -2.97 5.37 -3.61
N SER A 113 -1.74 4.93 -3.92
CA SER A 113 -0.56 5.52 -3.32
C SER A 113 -0.08 6.78 -4.07
N PRO A 114 0.13 7.90 -3.36
CA PRO A 114 0.71 9.10 -3.95
C PRO A 114 2.17 8.94 -4.37
N THR A 115 2.79 7.80 -4.10
CA THR A 115 4.16 7.48 -4.52
C THR A 115 4.24 6.98 -5.97
N GLY A 116 3.09 6.66 -6.59
CA GLY A 116 3.01 6.05 -7.92
C GLY A 116 3.28 4.54 -7.94
N PHE A 117 3.44 3.92 -6.77
CA PHE A 117 3.54 2.45 -6.65
C PHE A 117 2.15 1.86 -6.37
N PRO A 118 1.78 0.73 -6.99
CA PRO A 118 0.56 0.00 -6.66
C PRO A 118 0.52 -0.34 -5.16
N PHE A 119 -0.67 -0.27 -4.57
CA PHE A 119 -0.84 -0.44 -3.13
C PHE A 119 -1.98 -1.42 -2.82
N LYS A 120 -1.76 -2.33 -1.89
CA LYS A 120 -2.77 -3.30 -1.44
C LYS A 120 -3.83 -2.61 -0.59
N VAL A 121 -5.08 -2.67 -1.04
CA VAL A 121 -6.23 -2.06 -0.39
C VAL A 121 -7.29 -3.13 -0.12
N ILE A 122 -7.63 -3.32 1.15
CA ILE A 122 -8.77 -4.17 1.55
C ILE A 122 -10.05 -3.42 1.22
N GLN A 123 -10.90 -4.02 0.40
CA GLN A 123 -12.18 -3.42 0.03
C GLN A 123 -13.16 -3.51 1.22
N ASN A 124 -13.54 -2.35 1.76
CA ASN A 124 -14.44 -2.24 2.91
C ASN A 124 -15.27 -0.96 2.81
N ASN A 125 -16.59 -1.11 2.86
CA ASN A 125 -17.53 0.00 2.66
C ASN A 125 -17.44 1.12 3.72
N GLN A 126 -16.76 0.91 4.83
CA GLN A 126 -16.59 1.90 5.91
C GLN A 126 -15.24 2.63 5.84
N THR A 127 -14.45 2.41 4.80
CA THR A 127 -13.10 2.96 4.63
C THR A 127 -12.95 3.73 3.33
N LEU A 128 -11.79 4.34 3.11
CA LEU A 128 -11.48 5.08 1.88
C LEU A 128 -11.37 4.20 0.63
N SER A 129 -11.54 2.88 0.74
CA SER A 129 -11.75 2.01 -0.42
C SER A 129 -13.16 2.18 -1.02
N ASN A 130 -14.12 2.71 -0.27
CA ASN A 130 -15.43 3.10 -0.77
C ASN A 130 -15.31 4.43 -1.53
N GLU A 131 -15.63 4.43 -2.81
CA GLU A 131 -15.48 5.59 -3.70
C GLU A 131 -16.38 6.78 -3.25
N SER A 132 -17.55 6.55 -2.68
CA SER A 132 -18.41 7.62 -2.18
C SER A 132 -17.77 8.31 -0.97
N LEU A 133 -17.25 7.54 -0.01
CA LEU A 133 -16.54 8.10 1.14
C LEU A 133 -15.25 8.83 0.71
N TYR A 134 -14.53 8.28 -0.26
CA TYR A 134 -13.35 8.93 -0.81
C TYR A 134 -13.70 10.26 -1.51
N ALA A 135 -14.77 10.30 -2.31
CA ALA A 135 -15.20 11.49 -3.03
C ALA A 135 -15.71 12.60 -2.09
N GLU A 136 -16.39 12.24 -1.00
CA GLU A 136 -16.90 13.16 0.01
C GLU A 136 -15.81 13.70 0.95
N ARG A 137 -14.66 13.00 1.01
CA ARG A 137 -13.57 13.37 1.91
C ARG A 137 -12.94 14.69 1.50
N THR A 138 -12.87 15.64 2.43
CA THR A 138 -12.04 16.83 2.25
C THR A 138 -10.56 16.44 2.25
N ARG A 139 -9.83 16.74 1.18
CA ARG A 139 -8.40 16.50 1.09
C ARG A 139 -7.65 17.43 2.01
N ILE A 140 -6.94 16.87 2.98
CA ILE A 140 -6.08 17.60 3.93
C ILE A 140 -4.76 16.86 4.04
N CYS A 141 -3.65 17.59 4.02
CA CYS A 141 -2.32 17.02 4.17
C CYS A 141 -1.68 17.52 5.47
N ASP A 142 -1.95 16.83 6.58
CA ASP A 142 -1.39 17.19 7.89
C ASP A 142 0.04 16.67 8.06
N LEU A 143 0.22 15.36 7.83
CA LEU A 143 1.46 14.64 8.16
C LEU A 143 2.55 14.83 7.11
N GLY A 144 2.18 14.74 5.83
CA GLY A 144 3.09 15.06 4.74
C GLY A 144 4.26 14.10 4.53
N TYR A 145 4.21 12.87 5.02
CA TYR A 145 5.33 11.91 4.96
C TYR A 145 5.67 11.45 3.54
N LEU A 146 4.67 11.43 2.64
CA LEU A 146 4.82 10.98 1.25
C LEU A 146 4.93 12.14 0.25
N ARG A 147 5.27 13.34 0.70
CA ARG A 147 5.56 14.45 -0.20
C ARG A 147 6.83 14.18 -0.99
N THR A 148 6.79 14.48 -2.29
CA THR A 148 7.96 14.43 -3.17
C THR A 148 8.54 15.81 -3.41
N MET A 149 9.85 15.88 -3.62
CA MET A 149 10.53 17.13 -3.98
C MET A 149 10.25 17.51 -5.43
N PHE A 150 10.12 18.81 -5.71
CA PHE A 150 10.09 19.35 -7.05
C PHE A 150 10.87 20.68 -7.13
N GLN A 151 11.37 21.01 -8.30
CA GLN A 151 12.02 22.29 -8.54
C GLN A 151 10.98 23.38 -8.74
N ARG A 152 11.06 24.47 -7.98
CA ARG A 152 10.20 25.65 -8.17
C ARG A 152 10.66 26.46 -9.37
N GLU A 153 9.74 27.08 -10.10
CA GLU A 153 10.05 27.94 -11.27
C GLU A 153 11.02 29.07 -10.93
N LYS A 154 10.86 29.69 -9.76
CA LYS A 154 11.71 30.81 -9.29
C LYS A 154 12.98 30.34 -8.56
N GLY A 155 13.33 29.07 -8.72
CA GLY A 155 14.45 28.42 -8.03
C GLY A 155 14.10 27.90 -6.62
N GLY A 156 14.95 27.00 -6.12
CA GLY A 156 14.75 26.32 -4.84
C GLY A 156 13.89 25.06 -4.95
N ILE A 157 13.76 24.36 -3.83
CA ILE A 157 13.04 23.09 -3.72
C ILE A 157 11.68 23.33 -3.06
N GLY A 158 10.64 22.73 -3.61
CA GLY A 158 9.31 22.60 -3.02
C GLY A 158 8.95 21.15 -2.74
N TYR A 159 7.84 20.96 -2.04
CA TYR A 159 7.30 19.63 -1.72
C TYR A 159 5.82 19.57 -2.10
N ARG A 160 5.41 18.50 -2.77
CA ARG A 160 4.03 18.27 -3.18
C ARG A 160 3.66 16.81 -3.05
N CYS A 161 2.35 16.53 -3.03
CA CYS A 161 1.82 15.17 -2.95
C CYS A 161 0.51 15.09 -3.77
N PRO A 162 0.32 14.10 -4.65
CA PRO A 162 -0.92 13.92 -5.39
C PRO A 162 -2.19 13.80 -4.53
N ALA A 163 -2.04 13.39 -3.27
CA ALA A 163 -3.16 13.27 -2.32
C ALA A 163 -3.43 14.54 -1.49
N GLU A 164 -2.66 15.63 -1.68
CA GLU A 164 -2.96 16.91 -1.02
C GLU A 164 -4.16 17.63 -1.67
N PRO A 165 -4.69 18.76 -1.12
CA PRO A 165 -5.72 19.55 -1.78
C PRO A 165 -5.35 19.86 -3.23
N LEU A 166 -6.29 19.64 -4.16
CA LEU A 166 -6.02 19.74 -5.60
C LEU A 166 -5.47 21.10 -5.99
N ASP A 167 -6.08 22.20 -5.54
CA ASP A 167 -5.62 23.56 -5.83
C ASP A 167 -4.17 23.79 -5.40
N ASN A 168 -3.77 23.22 -4.25
CA ASN A 168 -2.39 23.29 -3.77
C ASN A 168 -1.45 22.46 -4.65
N TYR A 169 -1.90 21.29 -5.10
CA TYR A 169 -1.11 20.41 -5.95
C TYR A 169 -0.87 21.03 -7.32
N GLU A 170 -1.91 21.59 -7.95
CA GLU A 170 -1.83 22.32 -9.22
C GLU A 170 -0.96 23.59 -9.10
N PHE A 171 -1.14 24.37 -8.04
CA PHE A 171 -0.29 25.55 -7.76
C PHE A 171 1.20 25.21 -7.67
N LYS A 172 1.51 23.97 -7.33
CA LYS A 172 2.86 23.41 -7.27
C LYS A 172 3.26 22.67 -8.55
N ASN A 173 2.60 22.96 -9.68
CA ASN A 173 2.80 22.31 -10.99
C ASN A 173 2.59 20.78 -10.95
N GLY A 174 1.66 20.29 -10.10
CA GLY A 174 1.17 18.92 -10.13
C GLY A 174 0.14 18.75 -11.24
N GLN A 175 0.10 17.58 -11.86
CA GLN A 175 -0.87 17.27 -12.90
C GLN A 175 -2.10 16.60 -12.26
N VAL A 176 -3.31 17.05 -12.59
CA VAL A 176 -4.56 16.58 -11.96
C VAL A 176 -4.78 15.08 -12.16
N ASP A 177 -4.42 14.56 -13.33
CA ASP A 177 -4.52 13.12 -13.64
C ASP A 177 -3.72 12.25 -12.65
N GLN A 178 -2.58 12.72 -12.17
CA GLN A 178 -1.77 12.05 -11.14
C GLN A 178 -2.44 12.05 -9.75
N ALA A 179 -3.39 12.98 -9.53
CA ALA A 179 -4.13 13.08 -8.28
C ALA A 179 -5.42 12.25 -8.26
N LEU A 180 -5.86 11.75 -9.42
CA LEU A 180 -7.05 10.90 -9.52
C LEU A 180 -6.82 9.56 -8.80
N GLY A 181 -7.76 9.16 -7.94
CA GLY A 181 -7.65 7.94 -7.15
C GLY A 181 -6.64 8.00 -5.98
N SER A 182 -5.75 9.00 -5.95
CA SER A 182 -4.69 9.11 -4.96
C SER A 182 -5.24 9.39 -3.56
N LYS A 183 -5.00 8.46 -2.64
CA LYS A 183 -5.48 8.49 -1.25
C LYS A 183 -4.39 9.01 -0.31
N CYS A 184 -4.79 9.76 0.74
CA CYS A 184 -3.82 10.23 1.73
C CYS A 184 -3.41 9.09 2.66
N LEU A 185 -2.45 8.25 2.22
CA LEU A 185 -1.99 7.11 3.01
C LEU A 185 -1.44 7.53 4.37
N CYS A 186 -0.77 8.68 4.49
CA CYS A 186 -0.24 9.14 5.77
C CYS A 186 -1.32 9.24 6.83
N ASN A 187 -2.44 9.94 6.52
CA ASN A 187 -3.53 10.13 7.47
C ASN A 187 -4.34 8.84 7.66
N ALA A 188 -4.65 8.15 6.57
CA ALA A 188 -5.51 6.98 6.59
C ALA A 188 -4.88 5.79 7.33
N LEU A 189 -3.57 5.53 7.14
CA LEU A 189 -2.87 4.45 7.85
C LEU A 189 -2.67 4.79 9.35
N MET A 190 -2.54 6.07 9.70
CA MET A 190 -2.57 6.47 11.11
C MET A 190 -3.96 6.24 11.73
N ALA A 191 -5.03 6.41 10.97
CA ALA A 191 -6.37 6.09 11.43
C ALA A 191 -6.56 4.57 11.65
N ASP A 192 -5.89 3.71 10.88
CA ASP A 192 -5.93 2.25 11.07
C ASP A 192 -5.50 1.81 12.47
N ILE A 193 -4.58 2.55 13.08
CA ILE A 193 -4.03 2.28 14.40
C ILE A 193 -4.58 3.21 15.50
N GLY A 194 -5.72 3.87 15.24
CA GLY A 194 -6.38 4.74 16.22
C GLY A 194 -5.74 6.12 16.40
N LEU A 195 -4.78 6.49 15.57
CA LEU A 195 -4.10 7.80 15.59
C LEU A 195 -4.58 8.71 14.45
N GLY A 196 -5.82 8.52 14.00
CA GLY A 196 -6.46 9.36 12.98
C GLY A 196 -6.57 10.81 13.42
N GLN A 197 -6.31 11.72 12.49
CA GLN A 197 -6.36 13.16 12.76
C GLN A 197 -7.80 13.61 13.03
N SER A 198 -8.02 14.30 14.15
CA SER A 198 -9.32 14.92 14.47
C SER A 198 -9.50 16.22 13.69
N ARG A 199 -10.73 16.48 13.24
CA ARG A 199 -11.08 17.68 12.47
C ARG A 199 -11.86 18.68 13.36
N PRO A 200 -11.86 19.99 13.02
CA PRO A 200 -12.60 21.00 13.79
C PRO A 200 -14.10 20.74 13.92
N ASP A 201 -14.67 20.02 12.95
CA ASP A 201 -16.09 19.62 12.94
C ASP A 201 -16.38 18.34 13.75
N GLY A 202 -15.40 17.83 14.48
CA GLY A 202 -15.51 16.65 15.34
C GLY A 202 -15.34 15.31 14.61
N ARG A 203 -15.17 15.31 13.28
CA ARG A 203 -14.86 14.08 12.53
C ARG A 203 -13.42 13.64 12.79
N THR A 204 -13.19 12.35 12.67
CA THR A 204 -11.85 11.76 12.66
C THR A 204 -11.52 11.29 11.23
N GLU A 205 -10.25 11.28 10.87
CA GLU A 205 -9.80 10.77 9.58
C GLU A 205 -10.25 9.33 9.35
N ILE A 206 -10.63 9.03 8.12
CA ILE A 206 -11.14 7.71 7.71
C ILE A 206 -9.97 6.78 7.39
N SER A 207 -10.06 5.54 7.87
CA SER A 207 -9.10 4.46 7.60
C SER A 207 -9.01 4.08 6.12
N LEU A 208 -7.87 3.58 5.70
CA LEU A 208 -7.69 2.81 4.46
C LEU A 208 -7.01 1.50 4.81
N LEU A 209 -7.80 0.46 4.98
CA LEU A 209 -7.27 -0.83 5.44
C LEU A 209 -6.33 -1.47 4.41
N THR A 210 -5.20 -1.94 4.89
CA THR A 210 -4.16 -2.64 4.11
C THR A 210 -3.56 -3.75 4.94
N PHE A 211 -2.87 -4.64 4.28
CA PHE A 211 -2.04 -5.65 4.93
C PHE A 211 -0.56 -5.29 4.84
#